data_c05b8b3ab176ebb96b3a8061b38a1f48
#
_entry.id   c05b8b3ab176ebb96b3a8061b38a1f48
#
_cell.length_a   1.000
_cell.length_b   1.000
_cell.length_c   1.000
_cell.angle_alpha   90.00
_cell.angle_beta   90.00
_cell.angle_gamma   90.00
#
_symmetry.space_group_name_H-M   'P 1'
#
loop_
_entity.id
_entity.type
_entity.pdbx_description
1 polymer ?
#
loop_
_entity_poly.entity_id
_entity_poly.type
_entity_poly.pdbx_seq_one_letter_code
_entity_poly.pdbx_strand_id
1 'polypeptide(L)'
;MRWCAHGPLLWGTVVFAAGFFGVTGCSQAAHNGTPTSSSTSSPTSSSASSSASRSATPGAPRPAPPAAIGLSPAGVTTRVDVPADSTEEQYYQACHAAKVWMEAHPKAGHSMLERYLAMVQASPSGTAGTWNARWADLSLARQAAVIVAARAATKDECG
;
A
#
# COMPACT_ATOMS: atom_id res chain seq x y z
N MET A 1 47.65 -24.40 10.76
CA MET A 1 47.83 -23.50 11.89
C MET A 1 46.46 -23.09 12.39
N ARG A 2 46.17 -23.42 13.64
CA ARG A 2 44.88 -23.25 14.31
C ARG A 2 44.77 -21.83 14.87
N TRP A 3 43.64 -21.14 14.67
CA TRP A 3 43.25 -20.03 15.53
C TRP A 3 41.78 -20.10 15.81
N CYS A 4 41.45 -20.58 17.01
CA CYS A 4 40.15 -20.42 17.64
C CYS A 4 40.18 -19.09 18.38
N ALA A 5 39.19 -18.22 18.14
CA ALA A 5 38.90 -17.11 19.02
C ALA A 5 37.41 -17.17 19.41
N HIS A 6 37.18 -17.63 20.63
CA HIS A 6 35.93 -17.55 21.34
C HIS A 6 35.80 -16.14 21.94
N GLY A 7 34.74 -15.44 21.60
CA GLY A 7 34.34 -14.19 22.28
C GLY A 7 33.04 -14.43 23.08
N PRO A 8 32.97 -13.94 24.32
CA PRO A 8 31.89 -14.32 25.25
C PRO A 8 30.60 -13.55 25.03
N LEU A 9 29.51 -14.30 25.18
CA LEU A 9 28.13 -13.86 25.35
C LEU A 9 28.00 -12.88 26.52
N LEU A 10 27.49 -11.70 26.26
CA LEU A 10 26.91 -10.82 27.25
C LEU A 10 25.39 -10.79 27.08
N TRP A 11 24.71 -11.54 27.90
CA TRP A 11 23.27 -11.47 28.12
C TRP A 11 22.95 -10.21 28.94
N GLY A 12 22.36 -9.22 28.29
CA GLY A 12 21.76 -8.08 28.95
C GLY A 12 20.27 -8.32 29.14
N THR A 13 19.86 -8.69 30.33
CA THR A 13 18.46 -8.73 30.78
C THR A 13 17.94 -7.30 30.92
N VAL A 14 17.07 -6.87 30.05
CA VAL A 14 16.30 -5.63 30.23
C VAL A 14 14.93 -6.00 30.81
N VAL A 15 14.73 -5.63 32.07
CA VAL A 15 13.45 -5.69 32.76
C VAL A 15 12.62 -4.49 32.32
N PHE A 16 11.51 -4.70 31.63
CA PHE A 16 10.52 -3.65 31.35
C PHE A 16 9.45 -3.69 32.43
N ALA A 17 9.39 -2.60 33.20
CA ALA A 17 8.35 -2.33 34.17
C ALA A 17 7.04 -1.98 33.45
N ALA A 18 5.96 -2.64 33.85
CA ALA A 18 4.61 -2.39 33.42
C ALA A 18 4.11 -1.06 34.01
N GLY A 19 3.76 -0.11 33.13
CA GLY A 19 3.02 1.10 33.49
C GLY A 19 1.59 0.99 32.96
N PHE A 20 0.64 0.73 33.88
CA PHE A 20 -0.79 0.85 33.64
C PHE A 20 -1.18 2.33 33.66
N PHE A 21 -1.69 2.87 32.58
CA PHE A 21 -2.53 4.06 32.61
C PHE A 21 -3.86 3.77 31.94
N GLY A 22 -4.87 3.60 32.77
CA GLY A 22 -6.26 3.62 32.37
C GLY A 22 -6.71 5.07 32.15
N VAL A 23 -7.36 5.32 31.05
CA VAL A 23 -8.21 6.51 30.87
C VAL A 23 -9.52 6.05 30.24
N THR A 24 -10.53 6.03 31.09
CA THR A 24 -11.95 5.99 30.74
C THR A 24 -12.38 7.36 30.22
N GLY A 25 -13.01 7.39 29.06
CA GLY A 25 -13.64 8.60 28.52
C GLY A 25 -14.78 8.24 27.60
N CYS A 26 -15.98 7.99 28.19
CA CYS A 26 -17.23 7.98 27.46
C CYS A 26 -17.64 9.42 27.14
N SER A 27 -18.00 9.71 25.93
CA SER A 27 -18.94 10.78 25.60
C SER A 27 -19.71 10.44 24.35
N GLN A 28 -20.94 9.99 24.56
CA GLN A 28 -22.00 9.95 23.57
C GLN A 28 -22.54 11.37 23.40
N ALA A 29 -22.67 11.81 22.17
CA ALA A 29 -23.56 12.91 21.83
C ALA A 29 -24.40 12.47 20.64
N ALA A 30 -25.62 12.07 20.95
CA ALA A 30 -26.68 11.86 19.98
C ALA A 30 -27.20 13.24 19.55
N HIS A 31 -27.26 13.50 18.26
CA HIS A 31 -28.10 14.54 17.70
C HIS A 31 -29.09 13.95 16.72
N ASN A 32 -30.28 13.77 17.23
CA ASN A 32 -31.51 13.64 16.45
C ASN A 32 -31.80 15.01 15.81
N GLY A 33 -31.97 15.02 14.50
CA GLY A 33 -32.49 16.14 13.75
C GLY A 33 -33.42 15.61 12.67
N THR A 34 -34.75 15.66 12.97
CA THR A 34 -35.87 15.23 12.16
C THR A 34 -36.10 16.24 11.00
N PRO A 35 -36.76 15.83 9.90
CA PRO A 35 -36.80 16.56 8.64
C PRO A 35 -37.92 17.58 8.60
N THR A 36 -37.74 18.64 7.85
CA THR A 36 -38.82 19.54 7.47
C THR A 36 -38.90 19.62 5.95
N SER A 37 -40.00 19.16 5.45
CA SER A 37 -40.51 19.35 4.10
C SER A 37 -40.96 20.80 3.88
N SER A 38 -40.79 21.29 2.67
CA SER A 38 -41.72 22.21 1.97
C SER A 38 -41.10 22.55 0.60
N SER A 39 -41.65 22.02 -0.45
CA SER A 39 -42.76 22.52 -1.26
C SER A 39 -42.37 23.59 -2.30
N THR A 40 -42.61 23.20 -3.55
CA THR A 40 -43.31 23.92 -4.61
C THR A 40 -42.53 24.98 -5.40
N SER A 41 -42.24 24.70 -6.66
CA SER A 41 -42.90 25.37 -7.82
C SER A 41 -42.21 24.99 -9.12
N SER A 42 -42.92 24.36 -10.01
CA SER A 42 -42.81 24.42 -11.47
C SER A 42 -43.56 25.68 -11.95
N PRO A 43 -43.56 26.05 -13.23
CA PRO A 43 -42.91 25.55 -14.44
C PRO A 43 -42.30 26.67 -15.32
N THR A 44 -41.68 26.37 -16.42
CA THR A 44 -42.00 26.90 -17.77
C THR A 44 -41.01 26.40 -18.82
N SER A 45 -41.60 25.77 -19.78
CA SER A 45 -41.21 25.47 -21.14
C SER A 45 -40.11 26.32 -21.81
N SER A 46 -39.22 25.71 -22.56
CA SER A 46 -39.21 25.87 -24.05
C SER A 46 -37.99 25.23 -24.69
N SER A 47 -38.32 24.56 -25.74
CA SER A 47 -37.59 24.40 -27.02
C SER A 47 -36.59 23.28 -27.18
N ALA A 48 -37.09 22.36 -27.95
CA ALA A 48 -36.46 21.33 -28.72
C ALA A 48 -35.12 21.75 -29.40
N SER A 49 -34.13 20.92 -29.21
CA SER A 49 -33.13 20.65 -30.24
C SER A 49 -32.87 19.16 -30.25
N SER A 50 -33.41 18.52 -31.24
CA SER A 50 -33.21 17.10 -31.53
C SER A 50 -31.76 16.89 -31.94
N SER A 51 -30.91 16.53 -30.99
CA SER A 51 -29.63 15.89 -31.26
C SER A 51 -29.83 14.40 -31.03
N ALA A 52 -29.86 13.65 -32.12
CA ALA A 52 -29.89 12.20 -32.07
C ALA A 52 -28.67 11.66 -31.31
N SER A 53 -28.80 11.50 -30.03
CA SER A 53 -27.90 10.67 -29.21
C SER A 53 -28.11 9.23 -29.66
N ARG A 54 -27.19 8.73 -30.45
CA ARG A 54 -27.05 7.28 -30.63
C ARG A 54 -26.79 6.71 -29.23
N SER A 55 -27.78 6.03 -28.68
CA SER A 55 -27.63 5.18 -27.52
C SER A 55 -26.57 4.13 -27.87
N ALA A 56 -25.34 4.37 -27.48
CA ALA A 56 -24.35 3.32 -27.42
C ALA A 56 -24.84 2.35 -26.33
N THR A 57 -25.29 1.18 -26.76
CA THR A 57 -25.47 0.03 -25.89
C THR A 57 -24.18 -0.13 -25.11
N PRO A 58 -24.24 -0.20 -23.75
CA PRO A 58 -23.04 -0.52 -22.98
C PRO A 58 -22.50 -1.86 -23.46
N GLY A 59 -21.44 -1.83 -24.24
CA GLY A 59 -20.76 -3.05 -24.66
C GLY A 59 -20.33 -3.81 -23.41
N ALA A 60 -20.51 -5.12 -23.41
CA ALA A 60 -20.01 -5.98 -22.34
C ALA A 60 -18.53 -5.61 -22.03
N PRO A 61 -18.13 -5.61 -20.74
CA PRO A 61 -16.76 -5.26 -20.36
C PRO A 61 -15.78 -6.10 -21.18
N ARG A 62 -14.96 -5.42 -22.00
CA ARG A 62 -13.89 -6.10 -22.74
C ARG A 62 -12.97 -6.75 -21.71
N PRO A 63 -12.62 -8.04 -21.82
CA PRO A 63 -11.64 -8.67 -20.95
C PRO A 63 -10.38 -7.79 -20.91
N ALA A 64 -9.95 -7.44 -19.70
CA ALA A 64 -8.72 -6.68 -19.51
C ALA A 64 -7.56 -7.49 -20.14
N PRO A 65 -6.62 -6.86 -20.86
CA PRO A 65 -5.43 -7.55 -21.33
C PRO A 65 -4.69 -8.15 -20.12
N PRO A 66 -4.04 -9.31 -20.29
CA PRO A 66 -3.27 -9.91 -19.21
C PRO A 66 -2.25 -8.89 -18.69
N ALA A 67 -2.16 -8.80 -17.37
CA ALA A 67 -1.27 -7.85 -16.71
C ALA A 67 0.18 -8.11 -17.14
N ALA A 68 0.85 -7.08 -17.68
CA ALA A 68 2.25 -7.19 -18.01
C ALA A 68 3.09 -7.06 -16.72
N ILE A 69 3.98 -8.03 -16.51
CA ILE A 69 4.94 -8.05 -15.40
C ILE A 69 6.32 -7.68 -15.95
N GLY A 70 6.94 -6.64 -15.38
CA GLY A 70 8.30 -6.24 -15.72
C GLY A 70 9.29 -6.80 -14.71
N LEU A 71 10.30 -7.51 -15.22
CA LEU A 71 11.40 -8.05 -14.42
C LEU A 71 12.66 -7.22 -14.66
N SER A 72 13.48 -7.10 -13.62
CA SER A 72 14.86 -6.62 -13.77
C SER A 72 15.77 -7.72 -14.35
N PRO A 73 17.00 -7.39 -14.77
CA PRO A 73 17.97 -8.39 -15.21
C PRO A 73 18.28 -9.47 -14.16
N ALA A 74 18.10 -9.16 -12.88
CA ALA A 74 18.26 -10.12 -11.77
C ALA A 74 16.98 -10.93 -11.49
N GLY A 75 15.93 -10.82 -12.33
CA GLY A 75 14.68 -11.56 -12.17
C GLY A 75 13.73 -11.00 -11.11
N VAL A 76 13.99 -9.82 -10.57
CA VAL A 76 13.14 -9.17 -9.57
C VAL A 76 11.96 -8.50 -10.27
N THR A 77 10.73 -8.73 -9.79
CA THR A 77 9.54 -8.02 -10.27
C THR A 77 9.61 -6.56 -9.86
N THR A 78 9.77 -5.68 -10.83
CA THR A 78 9.88 -4.22 -10.61
C THR A 78 8.71 -3.43 -11.16
N ARG A 79 7.82 -4.07 -11.93
CA ARG A 79 6.62 -3.49 -12.50
C ARG A 79 5.51 -4.54 -12.60
N VAL A 80 4.29 -4.12 -12.31
CA VAL A 80 3.07 -4.88 -12.56
C VAL A 80 2.04 -3.91 -13.13
N ASP A 81 1.59 -4.14 -14.36
CA ASP A 81 0.71 -3.22 -15.10
C ASP A 81 -0.77 -3.50 -14.79
N VAL A 82 -1.14 -3.31 -13.53
CA VAL A 82 -2.53 -3.25 -13.08
C VAL A 82 -2.65 -2.07 -12.10
N PRO A 83 -3.86 -1.54 -11.87
CA PRO A 83 -4.09 -0.58 -10.82
C PRO A 83 -3.63 -1.12 -9.46
N ALA A 84 -2.91 -0.31 -8.70
CA ALA A 84 -2.49 -0.67 -7.36
C ALA A 84 -3.72 -0.72 -6.43
N ASP A 85 -3.76 -1.75 -5.57
CA ASP A 85 -4.84 -1.94 -4.59
C ASP A 85 -4.26 -1.95 -3.17
N SER A 86 -4.49 -0.86 -2.45
CA SER A 86 -4.17 -0.70 -1.02
C SER A 86 -5.03 0.40 -0.43
N THR A 87 -5.32 0.30 0.87
CA THR A 87 -5.83 1.45 1.61
C THR A 87 -4.71 2.47 1.82
N GLU A 88 -5.06 3.69 2.21
CA GLU A 88 -4.09 4.74 2.53
C GLU A 88 -3.14 4.29 3.65
N GLU A 89 -3.67 3.70 4.71
CA GLU A 89 -2.88 3.14 5.81
C GLU A 89 -1.90 2.05 5.33
N GLN A 90 -2.37 1.15 4.48
CA GLN A 90 -1.51 0.09 3.91
C GLN A 90 -0.41 0.67 3.03
N TYR A 91 -0.72 1.70 2.24
CA TYR A 91 0.27 2.41 1.45
C TYR A 91 1.34 3.05 2.33
N TYR A 92 0.91 3.78 3.38
CA TYR A 92 1.82 4.40 4.33
C TYR A 92 2.73 3.38 5.01
N GLN A 93 2.17 2.27 5.51
CA GLN A 93 2.94 1.21 6.17
C GLN A 93 3.98 0.60 5.21
N ALA A 94 3.59 0.28 3.98
CA ALA A 94 4.50 -0.29 2.97
C ALA A 94 5.60 0.70 2.58
N CYS A 95 5.27 1.98 2.40
CA CYS A 95 6.21 3.04 2.08
C CYS A 95 7.21 3.27 3.22
N HIS A 96 6.71 3.40 4.44
CA HIS A 96 7.55 3.59 5.63
C HIS A 96 8.49 2.39 5.87
N ALA A 97 7.99 1.16 5.73
CA ALA A 97 8.82 -0.03 5.85
C ALA A 97 9.95 -0.05 4.80
N ALA A 98 9.65 0.35 3.55
CA ALA A 98 10.64 0.45 2.49
C ALA A 98 11.69 1.55 2.80
N LYS A 99 11.25 2.73 3.26
CA LYS A 99 12.12 3.84 3.64
C LYS A 99 13.09 3.43 4.74
N VAL A 100 12.58 2.90 5.86
CA VAL A 100 13.41 2.46 7.00
C VAL A 100 14.44 1.41 6.56
N TRP A 101 14.03 0.46 5.72
CA TRP A 101 14.95 -0.54 5.20
C TRP A 101 16.05 0.09 4.33
N MET A 102 15.68 1.01 3.42
CA MET A 102 16.64 1.68 2.52
C MET A 102 17.63 2.57 3.28
N GLU A 103 17.20 3.24 4.33
CA GLU A 103 18.04 4.06 5.20
C GLU A 103 19.07 3.21 5.97
N ALA A 104 18.67 2.00 6.39
CA ALA A 104 19.54 1.07 7.12
C ALA A 104 20.58 0.38 6.21
N HIS A 105 20.44 0.48 4.87
CA HIS A 105 21.32 -0.24 3.94
C HIS A 105 22.15 0.75 3.10
N PRO A 106 23.48 0.51 2.94
CA PRO A 106 24.33 1.42 2.18
C PRO A 106 23.94 1.47 0.70
N LYS A 107 23.99 2.67 0.14
CA LYS A 107 23.75 2.92 -1.28
C LYS A 107 24.95 2.40 -2.09
N ALA A 108 24.93 1.14 -2.50
CA ALA A 108 26.00 0.53 -3.28
C ALA A 108 25.48 0.07 -4.65
N GLY A 109 26.00 0.64 -5.73
CA GLY A 109 26.00 0.13 -7.11
C GLY A 109 24.69 -0.23 -7.80
N HIS A 110 23.72 -0.75 -7.08
CA HIS A 110 22.40 -1.16 -7.61
C HIS A 110 21.28 -0.23 -7.12
N SER A 111 20.20 -0.18 -7.88
CA SER A 111 18.99 0.55 -7.48
C SER A 111 18.50 0.09 -6.10
N MET A 112 18.34 1.01 -5.15
CA MET A 112 17.79 0.71 -3.82
C MET A 112 16.41 0.10 -3.91
N LEU A 113 15.61 0.53 -4.88
CA LEU A 113 14.30 -0.06 -5.17
C LEU A 113 14.41 -1.55 -5.48
N GLU A 114 15.30 -1.92 -6.41
CA GLU A 114 15.47 -3.32 -6.82
C GLU A 114 15.94 -4.20 -5.67
N ARG A 115 16.93 -3.72 -4.90
CA ARG A 115 17.44 -4.44 -3.72
C ARG A 115 16.36 -4.66 -2.67
N TYR A 116 15.56 -3.64 -2.39
CA TYR A 116 14.42 -3.77 -1.48
C TYR A 116 13.39 -4.77 -2.00
N LEU A 117 13.00 -4.65 -3.28
CA LEU A 117 12.05 -5.57 -3.89
C LEU A 117 12.57 -7.01 -3.94
N ALA A 118 13.86 -7.21 -4.17
CA ALA A 118 14.49 -8.53 -4.10
C ALA A 118 14.36 -9.15 -2.70
N MET A 119 14.65 -8.37 -1.66
CA MET A 119 14.50 -8.80 -0.26
C MET A 119 13.04 -9.17 0.06
N VAL A 120 12.09 -8.33 -0.33
CA VAL A 120 10.66 -8.56 -0.11
C VAL A 120 10.18 -9.83 -0.81
N GLN A 121 10.60 -10.03 -2.07
CA GLN A 121 10.20 -11.19 -2.89
C GLN A 121 10.84 -12.49 -2.41
N ALA A 122 12.01 -12.43 -1.81
CA ALA A 122 12.70 -13.60 -1.26
C ALA A 122 12.21 -13.98 0.15
N SER A 123 11.43 -13.14 0.82
CA SER A 123 10.97 -13.40 2.19
C SER A 123 9.97 -14.56 2.25
N PRO A 124 10.25 -15.63 3.00
CA PRO A 124 9.36 -16.79 3.09
C PRO A 124 8.11 -16.55 3.94
N SER A 125 8.11 -15.53 4.78
CA SER A 125 7.00 -15.19 5.69
C SER A 125 6.37 -13.83 5.42
N GLY A 126 6.85 -13.11 4.38
CA GLY A 126 6.48 -11.73 4.14
C GLY A 126 7.28 -10.75 5.00
N THR A 127 6.99 -9.47 4.83
CA THR A 127 7.63 -8.35 5.53
C THR A 127 6.59 -7.31 5.93
N ALA A 128 6.94 -6.34 6.77
CA ALA A 128 6.06 -5.21 7.07
C ALA A 128 5.63 -4.47 5.78
N GLY A 129 6.52 -4.39 4.78
CA GLY A 129 6.22 -3.78 3.48
C GLY A 129 5.27 -4.59 2.58
N THR A 130 4.96 -5.82 2.94
CA THR A 130 3.97 -6.69 2.29
C THR A 130 2.83 -7.06 3.24
N TRP A 131 2.65 -6.29 4.30
CA TRP A 131 1.63 -6.54 5.34
C TRP A 131 1.73 -7.96 5.93
N ASN A 132 2.98 -8.46 6.07
CA ASN A 132 3.33 -9.79 6.56
C ASN A 132 2.77 -10.95 5.68
N ALA A 133 2.42 -10.68 4.43
CA ALA A 133 2.07 -11.70 3.44
C ALA A 133 3.28 -12.01 2.55
N ARG A 134 3.44 -13.27 2.15
CA ARG A 134 4.47 -13.63 1.18
C ARG A 134 4.17 -12.98 -0.16
N TRP A 135 5.21 -12.58 -0.89
CA TRP A 135 5.05 -11.97 -2.21
C TRP A 135 4.19 -12.80 -3.16
N ALA A 136 4.40 -14.12 -3.18
CA ALA A 136 3.67 -15.03 -4.05
C ALA A 136 2.17 -15.16 -3.70
N ASP A 137 1.78 -14.80 -2.47
CA ASP A 137 0.40 -14.86 -2.02
C ASP A 137 -0.36 -13.55 -2.28
N LEU A 138 0.36 -12.48 -2.66
CA LEU A 138 -0.25 -11.21 -3.02
C LEU A 138 -0.88 -11.28 -4.41
N SER A 139 -2.08 -10.71 -4.55
CA SER A 139 -2.65 -10.46 -5.88
C SER A 139 -1.76 -9.50 -6.67
N LEU A 140 -1.86 -9.51 -8.01
CA LEU A 140 -1.09 -8.59 -8.86
C LEU A 140 -1.33 -7.11 -8.48
N ALA A 141 -2.56 -6.76 -8.12
CA ALA A 141 -2.90 -5.40 -7.69
C ALA A 141 -2.20 -5.02 -6.37
N ARG A 142 -2.06 -5.97 -5.44
CA ARG A 142 -1.33 -5.77 -4.19
C ARG A 142 0.19 -5.73 -4.40
N GLN A 143 0.73 -6.55 -5.30
CA GLN A 143 2.14 -6.45 -5.71
C GLN A 143 2.44 -5.08 -6.34
N ALA A 144 1.53 -4.57 -7.20
CA ALA A 144 1.63 -3.23 -7.76
C ALA A 144 1.65 -2.16 -6.64
N ALA A 145 0.80 -2.30 -5.61
CA ALA A 145 0.76 -1.38 -4.47
C ALA A 145 2.09 -1.34 -3.70
N VAL A 146 2.69 -2.50 -3.41
CA VAL A 146 4.03 -2.58 -2.77
C VAL A 146 5.09 -1.89 -3.63
N ILE A 147 5.08 -2.09 -4.95
CA ILE A 147 6.05 -1.47 -5.86
C ILE A 147 5.87 0.05 -5.88
N VAL A 148 4.63 0.55 -5.92
CA VAL A 148 4.32 1.99 -5.88
C VAL A 148 4.82 2.60 -4.58
N ALA A 149 4.51 2.00 -3.45
CA ALA A 149 4.96 2.45 -2.13
C ALA A 149 6.50 2.45 -2.02
N ALA A 150 7.17 1.39 -2.49
CA ALA A 150 8.62 1.32 -2.49
C ALA A 150 9.28 2.39 -3.39
N ARG A 151 8.65 2.75 -4.51
CA ARG A 151 9.11 3.85 -5.38
C ARG A 151 8.97 5.21 -4.69
N ALA A 152 7.87 5.44 -3.98
CA ALA A 152 7.68 6.66 -3.20
C ALA A 152 8.75 6.78 -2.11
N ALA A 153 9.07 5.68 -1.43
CA ALA A 153 10.15 5.64 -0.44
C ALA A 153 11.53 6.05 -1.01
N THR A 154 11.84 5.70 -2.27
CA THR A 154 13.11 6.12 -2.91
C THR A 154 13.20 7.63 -3.14
N LYS A 155 12.08 8.32 -3.15
CA LYS A 155 11.95 9.77 -3.37
C LYS A 155 11.65 10.55 -2.09
N ASP A 156 11.54 9.84 -0.96
CA ASP A 156 11.13 10.42 0.33
C ASP A 156 9.67 10.95 0.33
N GLU A 157 8.79 10.31 -0.44
CA GLU A 157 7.39 10.70 -0.66
C GLU A 157 6.42 9.77 0.10
N CYS A 158 6.70 9.43 1.35
CA CYS A 158 5.83 8.55 2.13
C CYS A 158 4.67 9.24 2.87
N GLY A 159 4.48 10.55 2.69
CA GLY A 159 3.45 11.33 3.37
C GLY A 159 4.00 12.13 4.52
#